data_80e50514b317fcea65d887dad8ec05d0
#
_entry.id   80e50514b317fcea65d887dad8ec05d0
#
_cell.length_a   1.000
_cell.length_b   1.000
_cell.length_c   1.000
_cell.angle_alpha   90.00
_cell.angle_beta   90.00
_cell.angle_gamma   90.00
#
_symmetry.space_group_name_H-M   'P 1'
#
loop_
_entity.id
_entity.type
_entity.pdbx_description
1 polymer ?
#
loop_
_entity_poly.entity_id
_entity_poly.type
_entity_poly.pdbx_seq_one_letter_code
_entity_poly.pdbx_strand_id
1 'polypeptide(L)'
;MTELRALAPDGVPISALDDGGDGPTVLVVHPGGRGPSSWDEVARLLTDHFRVVRIRRRIYEPGVRIGRTHSMAVEAADVLAVAGLLREDGPVLLVGHSSGAVAALETALADPAPFAGVFVYDPPIPTRSFLVGEAGPRARAALDAGDPTDAIRIHSRAITGLPDDAIEQMLTDPRVQTLIATHAEAQIVEDEIIDALGLGVDRYRALPLPVTLVQGELSFPHLHERVADLAAVLPDSRVVTLAGQGHGANSAAPEALAAAIRETAKGAFGF
;
A
#
# COMPACT_ATOMS: atom_id res chain seq x y z
N MET A 1 -4.12 22.03 -1.87
CA MET A 1 -3.31 20.89 -2.36
C MET A 1 -2.10 21.43 -3.10
N THR A 2 -0.91 21.07 -2.67
CA THR A 2 0.39 21.46 -3.27
C THR A 2 1.18 20.19 -3.62
N GLU A 3 2.19 20.32 -4.48
CA GLU A 3 3.08 19.20 -4.79
C GLU A 3 4.39 19.35 -4.01
N LEU A 4 4.78 18.29 -3.30
CA LEU A 4 6.09 18.15 -2.67
C LEU A 4 6.99 17.31 -3.58
N ARG A 5 8.30 17.57 -3.51
CA ARG A 5 9.31 16.82 -4.26
C ARG A 5 10.49 16.47 -3.37
N ALA A 6 10.73 15.19 -3.19
CA ALA A 6 11.89 14.62 -2.53
C ALA A 6 12.87 14.08 -3.58
N LEU A 7 14.12 13.86 -3.18
CA LEU A 7 15.10 13.17 -4.00
C LEU A 7 15.44 11.84 -3.31
N ALA A 8 15.14 10.73 -3.97
CA ALA A 8 15.50 9.42 -3.47
C ALA A 8 17.04 9.20 -3.50
N PRO A 9 17.59 8.27 -2.72
CA PRO A 9 19.04 8.03 -2.66
C PRO A 9 19.69 7.68 -4.02
N ASP A 10 18.91 7.12 -4.94
CA ASP A 10 19.33 6.80 -6.31
C ASP A 10 19.24 8.00 -7.28
N GLY A 11 18.88 9.17 -6.79
CA GLY A 11 18.77 10.41 -7.56
C GLY A 11 17.44 10.58 -8.31
N VAL A 12 16.48 9.65 -8.14
CA VAL A 12 15.16 9.77 -8.77
C VAL A 12 14.29 10.74 -7.96
N PRO A 13 13.65 11.74 -8.60
CA PRO A 13 12.71 12.62 -7.91
C PRO A 13 11.42 11.87 -7.60
N ILE A 14 10.97 11.98 -6.34
CA ILE A 14 9.72 11.42 -5.85
C ILE A 14 8.78 12.56 -5.51
N SER A 15 7.57 12.54 -6.05
CA SER A 15 6.56 13.55 -5.74
C SER A 15 5.52 13.03 -4.75
N ALA A 16 4.89 13.96 -4.03
CA ALA A 16 3.77 13.70 -3.17
C ALA A 16 2.75 14.85 -3.24
N LEU A 17 1.49 14.54 -3.03
CA LEU A 17 0.42 15.52 -2.91
C LEU A 17 0.27 15.90 -1.44
N ASP A 18 0.39 17.18 -1.14
CA ASP A 18 0.09 17.75 0.18
C ASP A 18 -1.31 18.36 0.12
N ASP A 19 -2.26 17.71 0.76
CA ASP A 19 -3.65 18.16 0.84
C ASP A 19 -3.83 19.29 1.86
N GLY A 20 -2.79 19.56 2.67
CA GLY A 20 -2.84 20.54 3.76
C GLY A 20 -3.44 19.96 5.02
N GLY A 21 -3.98 20.87 5.85
CA GLY A 21 -4.51 20.61 7.19
C GLY A 21 -3.54 21.07 8.28
N ASP A 22 -4.09 21.41 9.47
CA ASP A 22 -3.36 21.89 10.63
C ASP A 22 -3.32 20.78 11.70
N GLY A 23 -2.19 20.15 11.90
CA GLY A 23 -2.04 19.11 12.90
C GLY A 23 -0.91 18.14 12.59
N PRO A 24 -0.80 17.03 13.35
CA PRO A 24 0.20 16.01 13.07
C PRO A 24 0.08 15.45 11.66
N THR A 25 1.20 15.07 11.07
CA THR A 25 1.23 14.63 9.66
C THR A 25 0.86 13.17 9.51
N VAL A 26 -0.01 12.88 8.54
CA VAL A 26 -0.34 11.55 8.03
C VAL A 26 0.24 11.39 6.64
N LEU A 27 1.15 10.43 6.46
CA LEU A 27 1.74 10.09 5.17
C LEU A 27 1.09 8.83 4.61
N VAL A 28 0.43 8.93 3.47
CA VAL A 28 -0.32 7.83 2.85
C VAL A 28 0.45 7.22 1.69
N VAL A 29 0.60 5.90 1.71
CA VAL A 29 1.14 5.06 0.64
C VAL A 29 -0.02 4.29 0.00
N HIS A 30 -0.40 4.69 -1.22
CA HIS A 30 -1.56 4.15 -1.92
C HIS A 30 -1.38 2.70 -2.39
N PRO A 31 -2.48 1.96 -2.67
CA PRO A 31 -2.44 0.58 -3.14
C PRO A 31 -1.92 0.47 -4.58
N GLY A 32 -1.64 -0.75 -4.99
CA GLY A 32 -1.29 -1.10 -6.35
C GLY A 32 -2.36 -0.81 -7.39
N GLY A 33 -1.96 -0.71 -8.66
CA GLY A 33 -2.84 -0.48 -9.81
C GLY A 33 -3.57 0.87 -9.79
N ARG A 34 -3.25 1.76 -8.84
CA ARG A 34 -3.92 3.05 -8.68
C ARG A 34 -2.91 4.12 -8.27
N GLY A 35 -3.30 5.39 -8.41
CA GLY A 35 -2.51 6.51 -7.92
C GLY A 35 -3.01 7.05 -6.57
N PRO A 36 -2.40 8.14 -6.07
CA PRO A 36 -2.78 8.77 -4.81
C PRO A 36 -4.23 9.27 -4.79
N SER A 37 -4.83 9.54 -5.96
CA SER A 37 -6.25 9.96 -6.08
C SER A 37 -7.24 8.89 -5.58
N SER A 38 -6.84 7.63 -5.49
CA SER A 38 -7.67 6.59 -4.88
C SER A 38 -7.98 6.83 -3.40
N TRP A 39 -7.30 7.79 -2.77
CA TRP A 39 -7.45 8.20 -1.38
C TRP A 39 -7.98 9.63 -1.21
N ASP A 40 -8.47 10.29 -2.28
CA ASP A 40 -8.93 11.68 -2.24
C ASP A 40 -9.98 11.92 -1.15
N GLU A 41 -10.98 11.03 -1.05
CA GLU A 41 -12.08 11.21 -0.10
C GLU A 41 -11.65 10.96 1.35
N VAL A 42 -10.80 9.95 1.59
CA VAL A 42 -10.22 9.73 2.93
C VAL A 42 -9.34 10.90 3.34
N ALA A 43 -8.51 11.40 2.43
CA ALA A 43 -7.64 12.55 2.68
C ALA A 43 -8.47 13.78 3.06
N ARG A 44 -9.50 14.11 2.28
CA ARG A 44 -10.43 15.21 2.55
C ARG A 44 -11.06 15.11 3.95
N LEU A 45 -11.44 13.91 4.38
CA LEU A 45 -12.03 13.67 5.71
C LEU A 45 -11.00 13.79 6.86
N LEU A 46 -9.71 13.69 6.57
CA LEU A 46 -8.64 13.80 7.56
C LEU A 46 -8.10 15.21 7.72
N THR A 47 -8.19 16.09 6.70
CA THR A 47 -7.58 17.43 6.71
C THR A 47 -8.14 18.38 7.78
N ASP A 48 -9.29 18.08 8.37
CA ASP A 48 -9.84 18.86 9.51
C ASP A 48 -8.99 18.71 10.79
N HIS A 49 -8.12 17.68 10.87
CA HIS A 49 -7.38 17.34 12.08
C HIS A 49 -5.90 17.04 11.83
N PHE A 50 -5.51 16.80 10.58
CA PHE A 50 -4.17 16.35 10.21
C PHE A 50 -3.70 17.07 8.95
N ARG A 51 -2.39 17.30 8.86
CA ARG A 51 -1.78 17.51 7.55
C ARG A 51 -1.70 16.17 6.83
N VAL A 52 -2.28 16.08 5.65
CA VAL A 52 -2.32 14.83 4.88
C VAL A 52 -1.42 14.93 3.67
N VAL A 53 -0.45 14.01 3.57
CA VAL A 53 0.47 13.90 2.44
C VAL A 53 0.32 12.52 1.82
N ARG A 54 0.16 12.46 0.50
CA ARG A 54 -0.01 11.21 -0.25
C ARG A 54 1.11 11.06 -1.27
N ILE A 55 1.97 10.07 -1.07
CA ILE A 55 3.07 9.80 -1.99
C ILE A 55 2.56 9.36 -3.36
N ARG A 56 3.24 9.79 -4.44
CA ARG A 56 3.15 9.19 -5.75
C ARG A 56 4.23 8.12 -5.85
N ARG A 57 3.82 6.86 -5.78
CA ARG A 57 4.76 5.74 -5.87
C ARG A 57 5.34 5.67 -7.27
N ARG A 58 6.69 5.68 -7.38
CA ARG A 58 7.38 5.75 -8.68
C ARG A 58 6.96 4.66 -9.66
N ILE A 59 6.66 3.47 -9.15
CA ILE A 59 6.22 2.33 -9.95
C ILE A 59 4.93 2.60 -10.73
N TYR A 60 4.10 3.53 -10.25
CA TYR A 60 2.83 3.92 -10.87
C TYR A 60 2.85 5.30 -11.52
N GLU A 61 4.01 5.97 -11.56
CA GLU A 61 4.12 7.26 -12.23
C GLU A 61 4.18 7.11 -13.75
N PRO A 62 3.34 7.85 -14.49
CA PRO A 62 3.33 7.79 -15.95
C PRO A 62 4.70 8.13 -16.55
N GLY A 63 5.16 7.30 -17.47
CA GLY A 63 6.43 7.51 -18.19
C GLY A 63 7.69 7.13 -17.41
N VAL A 64 7.57 6.69 -16.17
CA VAL A 64 8.71 6.11 -15.43
C VAL A 64 8.96 4.70 -15.95
N ARG A 65 10.20 4.43 -16.36
CA ARG A 65 10.62 3.06 -16.69
C ARG A 65 10.95 2.33 -15.39
N ILE A 66 10.21 1.24 -15.15
CA ILE A 66 10.47 0.37 -14.02
C ILE A 66 11.72 -0.45 -14.36
N GLY A 67 12.82 -0.16 -13.68
CA GLY A 67 14.07 -0.91 -13.88
C GLY A 67 14.02 -2.30 -13.27
N ARG A 68 14.81 -3.24 -13.78
CA ARG A 68 14.97 -4.61 -13.21
C ARG A 68 15.48 -4.63 -11.77
N THR A 69 15.99 -3.51 -11.28
CA THR A 69 16.50 -3.32 -9.91
C THR A 69 15.43 -2.78 -8.95
N HIS A 70 14.20 -2.58 -9.42
CA HIS A 70 13.11 -2.14 -8.54
C HIS A 70 12.83 -3.22 -7.48
N SER A 71 12.55 -2.80 -6.25
CA SER A 71 12.37 -3.69 -5.11
C SER A 71 11.60 -2.99 -4.00
N MET A 72 11.11 -3.72 -3.01
CA MET A 72 10.50 -3.12 -1.82
C MET A 72 11.48 -2.23 -1.04
N ALA A 73 12.77 -2.48 -1.10
CA ALA A 73 13.78 -1.57 -0.53
C ALA A 73 13.83 -0.22 -1.26
N VAL A 74 13.61 -0.19 -2.58
CA VAL A 74 13.48 1.05 -3.35
C VAL A 74 12.19 1.78 -2.99
N GLU A 75 11.05 1.08 -2.89
CA GLU A 75 9.78 1.67 -2.44
C GLU A 75 9.94 2.28 -1.03
N ALA A 76 10.59 1.56 -0.11
CA ALA A 76 10.87 2.05 1.23
C ALA A 76 11.75 3.31 1.24
N ALA A 77 12.80 3.34 0.41
CA ALA A 77 13.68 4.50 0.27
C ALA A 77 12.95 5.73 -0.26
N ASP A 78 12.00 5.54 -1.18
CA ASP A 78 11.14 6.62 -1.70
C ASP A 78 10.24 7.21 -0.61
N VAL A 79 9.61 6.35 0.18
CA VAL A 79 8.75 6.79 1.29
C VAL A 79 9.59 7.52 2.35
N LEU A 80 10.79 7.03 2.69
CA LEU A 80 11.72 7.69 3.60
C LEU A 80 12.18 9.06 3.07
N ALA A 81 12.41 9.18 1.76
CA ALA A 81 12.78 10.46 1.15
C ALA A 81 11.66 11.51 1.32
N VAL A 82 10.39 11.11 1.11
CA VAL A 82 9.24 11.99 1.36
C VAL A 82 9.09 12.29 2.85
N ALA A 83 9.18 11.29 3.74
CA ALA A 83 9.11 11.49 5.19
C ALA A 83 10.21 12.45 5.69
N GLY A 84 11.37 12.45 5.03
CA GLY A 84 12.46 13.38 5.31
C GLY A 84 12.10 14.85 5.12
N LEU A 85 11.22 15.18 4.17
CA LEU A 85 10.70 16.54 3.97
C LEU A 85 9.75 16.99 5.09
N LEU A 86 9.16 16.04 5.83
CA LEU A 86 8.12 16.29 6.82
C LEU A 86 8.69 16.35 8.25
N ARG A 87 10.00 16.16 8.43
CA ARG A 87 10.67 16.06 9.74
C ARG A 87 10.51 17.28 10.64
N GLU A 88 10.45 18.48 10.06
CA GLU A 88 10.33 19.71 10.82
C GLU A 88 8.96 19.83 11.53
N ASP A 89 7.96 19.12 11.04
CA ASP A 89 6.59 19.08 11.58
C ASP A 89 6.41 18.03 12.68
N GLY A 90 7.46 17.29 13.04
CA GLY A 90 7.42 16.20 14.02
C GLY A 90 7.32 14.81 13.40
N PRO A 91 7.09 13.77 14.23
CA PRO A 91 6.95 12.40 13.73
C PRO A 91 5.64 12.24 12.96
N VAL A 92 5.64 11.31 12.00
CA VAL A 92 4.56 11.09 11.03
C VAL A 92 3.80 9.80 11.36
N LEU A 93 2.48 9.78 11.22
CA LEU A 93 1.73 8.51 11.13
C LEU A 93 1.84 7.98 9.71
N LEU A 94 2.49 6.84 9.54
CA LEU A 94 2.63 6.18 8.24
C LEU A 94 1.41 5.30 7.96
N VAL A 95 0.69 5.59 6.89
CA VAL A 95 -0.53 4.87 6.48
C VAL A 95 -0.27 4.15 5.17
N GLY A 96 -0.49 2.84 5.12
CA GLY A 96 -0.36 2.05 3.90
C GLY A 96 -1.61 1.23 3.60
N HIS A 97 -1.92 1.02 2.32
CA HIS A 97 -3.03 0.20 1.86
C HIS A 97 -2.55 -0.85 0.85
N SER A 98 -2.95 -2.12 1.04
CA SER A 98 -2.61 -3.21 0.12
C SER A 98 -1.09 -3.30 -0.10
N SER A 99 -0.59 -3.30 -1.31
CA SER A 99 0.85 -3.26 -1.59
C SER A 99 1.55 -2.05 -1.00
N GLY A 100 0.87 -0.90 -0.91
CA GLY A 100 1.37 0.27 -0.17
C GLY A 100 1.50 0.01 1.34
N ALA A 101 0.72 -0.93 1.91
CA ALA A 101 0.89 -1.37 3.29
C ALA A 101 2.16 -2.21 3.47
N VAL A 102 2.51 -3.02 2.47
CA VAL A 102 3.79 -3.75 2.46
C VAL A 102 4.96 -2.76 2.40
N ALA A 103 4.89 -1.78 1.48
CA ALA A 103 5.89 -0.71 1.40
C ALA A 103 6.02 0.08 2.71
N ALA A 104 4.91 0.40 3.38
CA ALA A 104 4.92 1.09 4.67
C ALA A 104 5.59 0.26 5.79
N LEU A 105 5.32 -1.05 5.86
CA LEU A 105 5.97 -1.94 6.82
C LEU A 105 7.48 -2.04 6.57
N GLU A 106 7.89 -2.24 5.31
CA GLU A 106 9.32 -2.29 4.95
C GLU A 106 10.01 -0.95 5.19
N THR A 107 9.32 0.18 4.96
CA THR A 107 9.82 1.53 5.28
C THR A 107 10.08 1.70 6.77
N ALA A 108 9.09 1.37 7.61
CA ALA A 108 9.20 1.50 9.05
C ALA A 108 10.23 0.53 9.66
N LEU A 109 10.44 -0.63 9.02
CA LEU A 109 11.49 -1.58 9.41
C LEU A 109 12.89 -1.07 9.02
N ALA A 110 13.02 -0.40 7.87
CA ALA A 110 14.29 0.15 7.40
C ALA A 110 14.78 1.35 8.23
N ASP A 111 13.88 2.28 8.57
CA ASP A 111 14.14 3.40 9.49
C ASP A 111 12.85 3.79 10.23
N PRO A 112 12.69 3.40 11.50
CA PRO A 112 11.52 3.76 12.28
C PRO A 112 11.51 5.22 12.78
N ALA A 113 12.65 5.90 12.77
CA ALA A 113 12.83 7.20 13.45
C ALA A 113 11.88 8.32 12.98
N PRO A 114 11.48 8.41 11.68
CA PRO A 114 10.54 9.44 11.25
C PRO A 114 9.09 9.24 11.71
N PHE A 115 8.74 8.06 12.28
CA PHE A 115 7.34 7.67 12.44
C PHE A 115 6.91 7.60 13.91
N ALA A 116 5.69 8.09 14.18
CA ALA A 116 5.01 7.92 15.46
C ALA A 116 4.30 6.56 15.58
N GLY A 117 3.99 5.95 14.45
CA GLY A 117 3.31 4.66 14.35
C GLY A 117 2.97 4.32 12.90
N VAL A 118 2.45 3.12 12.71
CA VAL A 118 2.11 2.58 11.39
C VAL A 118 0.66 2.09 11.39
N PHE A 119 -0.08 2.47 10.34
CA PHE A 119 -1.41 1.99 10.06
C PHE A 119 -1.38 1.25 8.72
N VAL A 120 -1.72 -0.02 8.69
CA VAL A 120 -1.71 -0.81 7.47
C VAL A 120 -3.05 -1.49 7.26
N TYR A 121 -3.64 -1.28 6.07
CA TYR A 121 -4.91 -1.85 5.67
C TYR A 121 -4.70 -2.96 4.63
N ASP A 122 -5.12 -4.17 5.00
CA ASP A 122 -5.07 -5.37 4.16
C ASP A 122 -3.70 -5.62 3.50
N PRO A 123 -2.58 -5.73 4.24
CA PRO A 123 -1.25 -5.93 3.67
C PRO A 123 -1.11 -7.33 3.05
N PRO A 124 -0.84 -7.46 1.72
CA PRO A 124 -0.69 -8.75 1.05
C PRO A 124 0.72 -9.34 1.20
N ILE A 125 1.30 -9.24 2.38
CA ILE A 125 2.66 -9.69 2.64
C ILE A 125 2.78 -11.22 2.62
N PRO A 126 3.82 -11.81 2.02
CA PRO A 126 4.01 -13.25 2.03
C PRO A 126 4.24 -13.78 3.45
N THR A 127 3.31 -14.60 3.96
CA THR A 127 3.40 -15.24 5.28
C THR A 127 3.60 -16.75 5.14
N ARG A 128 2.53 -17.52 4.93
CA ARG A 128 2.52 -18.96 4.73
C ARG A 128 2.60 -19.34 3.25
N SER A 129 2.23 -18.40 2.38
CA SER A 129 2.24 -18.55 0.93
C SER A 129 2.70 -17.24 0.28
N PHE A 130 3.26 -17.35 -0.91
CA PHE A 130 3.51 -16.19 -1.75
C PHE A 130 2.20 -15.50 -2.15
N LEU A 131 2.29 -14.24 -2.59
CA LEU A 131 1.12 -13.49 -3.05
C LEU A 131 0.57 -14.11 -4.35
N VAL A 132 1.43 -14.25 -5.33
CA VAL A 132 1.08 -14.83 -6.65
C VAL A 132 1.78 -16.16 -6.92
N GLY A 133 2.93 -16.43 -6.29
CA GLY A 133 3.66 -17.69 -6.39
C GLY A 133 3.89 -18.13 -7.84
N GLU A 134 3.48 -19.36 -8.19
CA GLU A 134 3.64 -19.92 -9.55
C GLU A 134 2.84 -19.15 -10.63
N ALA A 135 1.87 -18.34 -10.27
CA ALA A 135 1.16 -17.49 -11.21
C ALA A 135 2.01 -16.31 -11.69
N GLY A 136 2.94 -15.81 -10.85
CA GLY A 136 3.80 -14.68 -11.18
C GLY A 136 4.57 -14.84 -12.50
N PRO A 137 5.39 -15.90 -12.68
CA PRO A 137 6.09 -16.14 -13.94
C PRO A 137 5.17 -16.25 -15.15
N ARG A 138 3.96 -16.77 -14.99
CA ARG A 138 2.97 -16.86 -16.07
C ARG A 138 2.40 -15.49 -16.42
N ALA A 139 2.08 -14.66 -15.44
CA ALA A 139 1.64 -13.29 -15.66
C ALA A 139 2.72 -12.45 -16.33
N ARG A 140 3.99 -12.63 -15.92
CA ARG A 140 5.15 -12.01 -16.58
C ARG A 140 5.27 -12.43 -18.03
N ALA A 141 5.17 -13.72 -18.33
CA ALA A 141 5.25 -14.24 -19.69
C ALA A 141 4.13 -13.69 -20.60
N ALA A 142 2.90 -13.55 -20.09
CA ALA A 142 1.80 -12.93 -20.82
C ALA A 142 2.10 -11.45 -21.13
N LEU A 143 2.61 -10.71 -20.15
CA LEU A 143 3.01 -9.31 -20.34
C LEU A 143 4.13 -9.17 -21.39
N ASP A 144 5.17 -10.01 -21.33
CA ASP A 144 6.30 -10.01 -22.26
C ASP A 144 5.86 -10.42 -23.68
N ALA A 145 4.78 -11.20 -23.81
CA ALA A 145 4.14 -11.53 -25.07
C ALA A 145 3.24 -10.40 -25.62
N GLY A 146 3.09 -9.30 -24.89
CA GLY A 146 2.26 -8.15 -25.27
C GLY A 146 0.78 -8.33 -24.97
N ASP A 147 0.43 -9.24 -24.04
CA ASP A 147 -0.95 -9.42 -23.56
C ASP A 147 -1.10 -8.99 -22.08
N PRO A 148 -1.19 -7.67 -21.82
CA PRO A 148 -1.38 -7.17 -20.48
C PRO A 148 -2.74 -7.56 -19.88
N THR A 149 -3.74 -7.86 -20.70
CA THR A 149 -5.05 -8.31 -20.24
C THR A 149 -4.96 -9.71 -19.64
N ASP A 150 -4.24 -10.63 -20.31
CA ASP A 150 -4.02 -11.98 -19.77
C ASP A 150 -3.12 -11.92 -18.52
N ALA A 151 -2.11 -11.07 -18.50
CA ALA A 151 -1.29 -10.86 -17.30
C ALA A 151 -2.14 -10.46 -16.08
N ILE A 152 -3.05 -9.50 -16.23
CA ILE A 152 -3.96 -9.06 -15.15
C ILE A 152 -5.01 -10.12 -14.85
N ARG A 153 -5.47 -10.90 -15.82
CA ARG A 153 -6.35 -12.06 -15.58
C ARG A 153 -5.68 -13.08 -14.66
N ILE A 154 -4.43 -13.44 -14.94
CA ILE A 154 -3.64 -14.39 -14.13
C ILE A 154 -3.42 -13.83 -12.72
N HIS A 155 -3.01 -12.56 -12.60
CA HIS A 155 -2.88 -11.84 -11.33
C HIS A 155 -4.18 -11.88 -10.54
N SER A 156 -5.30 -11.50 -11.15
CA SER A 156 -6.59 -11.42 -10.45
C SER A 156 -7.04 -12.79 -9.93
N ARG A 157 -6.85 -13.85 -10.69
CA ARG A 157 -7.13 -15.23 -10.22
C ARG A 157 -6.30 -15.60 -9.00
N ALA A 158 -5.01 -15.26 -9.01
CA ALA A 158 -4.10 -15.62 -7.94
C ALA A 158 -4.46 -14.94 -6.62
N ILE A 159 -4.86 -13.67 -6.66
CA ILE A 159 -5.05 -12.87 -5.45
C ILE A 159 -6.51 -12.78 -4.97
N THR A 160 -7.51 -12.90 -5.85
CA THR A 160 -8.91 -12.70 -5.43
C THR A 160 -9.62 -14.00 -5.08
N GLY A 161 -9.22 -15.10 -5.72
CA GLY A 161 -9.97 -16.36 -5.65
C GLY A 161 -11.38 -16.28 -6.25
N LEU A 162 -11.69 -15.22 -7.02
CA LEU A 162 -12.98 -15.08 -7.69
C LEU A 162 -13.16 -16.13 -8.79
N PRO A 163 -14.40 -16.55 -9.07
CA PRO A 163 -14.72 -17.40 -10.21
C PRO A 163 -14.29 -16.75 -11.54
N ASP A 164 -13.95 -17.57 -12.52
CA ASP A 164 -13.45 -17.10 -13.81
C ASP A 164 -14.42 -16.15 -14.54
N ASP A 165 -15.72 -16.43 -14.48
CA ASP A 165 -16.76 -15.59 -15.08
C ASP A 165 -16.82 -14.19 -14.43
N ALA A 166 -16.62 -14.09 -13.12
CA ALA A 166 -16.55 -12.81 -12.42
C ALA A 166 -15.29 -12.02 -12.83
N ILE A 167 -14.16 -12.70 -13.02
CA ILE A 167 -12.92 -12.08 -13.50
C ILE A 167 -13.10 -11.60 -14.95
N GLU A 168 -13.66 -12.42 -15.83
CA GLU A 168 -13.92 -12.02 -17.22
C GLU A 168 -14.87 -10.81 -17.28
N GLN A 169 -15.92 -10.81 -16.45
CA GLN A 169 -16.82 -9.65 -16.37
C GLN A 169 -16.09 -8.39 -15.89
N MET A 170 -15.24 -8.50 -14.84
CA MET A 170 -14.42 -7.39 -14.35
C MET A 170 -13.52 -6.83 -15.48
N LEU A 171 -12.90 -7.70 -16.26
CA LEU A 171 -12.01 -7.31 -17.37
C LEU A 171 -12.74 -6.56 -18.50
N THR A 172 -14.07 -6.64 -18.59
CA THR A 172 -14.86 -5.86 -19.58
C THR A 172 -15.15 -4.42 -19.14
N ASP A 173 -14.94 -4.08 -17.83
CA ASP A 173 -15.17 -2.71 -17.35
C ASP A 173 -14.17 -1.74 -17.99
N PRO A 174 -14.62 -0.65 -18.67
CA PRO A 174 -13.74 0.33 -19.30
C PRO A 174 -12.72 0.96 -18.34
N ARG A 175 -13.06 1.08 -17.06
CA ARG A 175 -12.14 1.60 -16.03
C ARG A 175 -11.01 0.61 -15.77
N VAL A 176 -11.32 -0.68 -15.72
CA VAL A 176 -10.33 -1.76 -15.58
C VAL A 176 -9.45 -1.83 -16.83
N GLN A 177 -10.02 -1.70 -18.03
CA GLN A 177 -9.24 -1.65 -19.27
C GLN A 177 -8.28 -0.46 -19.30
N THR A 178 -8.69 0.70 -18.79
CA THR A 178 -7.79 1.85 -18.65
C THR A 178 -6.65 1.56 -17.69
N LEU A 179 -6.93 0.93 -16.52
CA LEU A 179 -5.91 0.54 -15.56
C LEU A 179 -4.93 -0.48 -16.15
N ILE A 180 -5.43 -1.46 -16.91
CA ILE A 180 -4.59 -2.45 -17.61
C ILE A 180 -3.64 -1.74 -18.57
N ALA A 181 -4.16 -0.85 -19.41
CA ALA A 181 -3.36 -0.13 -20.39
C ALA A 181 -2.26 0.76 -19.76
N THR A 182 -2.47 1.23 -18.54
CA THR A 182 -1.55 2.18 -17.88
C THR A 182 -0.67 1.55 -16.81
N HIS A 183 -1.11 0.48 -16.15
CA HIS A 183 -0.48 -0.02 -14.93
C HIS A 183 -0.23 -1.54 -14.90
N ALA A 184 -0.55 -2.29 -15.95
CA ALA A 184 -0.37 -3.75 -15.91
C ALA A 184 1.09 -4.15 -15.65
N GLU A 185 2.06 -3.49 -16.30
CA GLU A 185 3.48 -3.74 -16.06
C GLU A 185 3.87 -3.47 -14.61
N ALA A 186 3.47 -2.31 -14.08
CA ALA A 186 3.72 -1.93 -12.69
C ALA A 186 3.12 -2.94 -11.71
N GLN A 187 1.89 -3.41 -11.97
CA GLN A 187 1.22 -4.39 -11.11
C GLN A 187 1.96 -5.73 -11.08
N ILE A 188 2.42 -6.24 -12.23
CA ILE A 188 3.15 -7.51 -12.28
C ILE A 188 4.52 -7.38 -11.64
N VAL A 189 5.23 -6.27 -11.84
CA VAL A 189 6.50 -6.00 -11.13
C VAL A 189 6.26 -5.91 -9.63
N GLU A 190 5.19 -5.28 -9.19
CA GLU A 190 4.84 -5.17 -7.78
C GLU A 190 4.62 -6.54 -7.13
N ASP A 191 3.89 -7.45 -7.80
CA ASP A 191 3.74 -8.82 -7.33
C ASP A 191 5.07 -9.53 -7.15
N GLU A 192 5.98 -9.35 -8.12
CA GLU A 192 7.34 -9.95 -8.09
C GLU A 192 8.16 -9.42 -6.92
N ILE A 193 8.15 -8.11 -6.66
CA ILE A 193 8.93 -7.52 -5.56
C ILE A 193 8.33 -7.82 -4.18
N ILE A 194 7.02 -8.04 -4.09
CA ILE A 194 6.38 -8.53 -2.86
C ILE A 194 6.81 -9.97 -2.60
N ASP A 195 6.70 -10.85 -3.59
CA ASP A 195 7.08 -12.26 -3.43
C ASP A 195 8.60 -12.43 -3.21
N ALA A 196 9.42 -11.52 -3.74
CA ALA A 196 10.87 -11.48 -3.48
C ALA A 196 11.25 -11.21 -2.02
N LEU A 197 10.33 -10.72 -1.18
CA LEU A 197 10.53 -10.61 0.27
C LEU A 197 10.71 -11.97 0.95
N GLY A 198 10.28 -13.05 0.28
CA GLY A 198 10.31 -14.40 0.83
C GLY A 198 9.17 -14.67 1.82
N LEU A 199 9.01 -15.94 2.18
CA LEU A 199 7.99 -16.38 3.13
C LEU A 199 8.36 -16.06 4.57
N GLY A 200 7.35 -15.72 5.36
CA GLY A 200 7.49 -15.47 6.78
C GLY A 200 7.63 -13.99 7.13
N VAL A 201 7.23 -13.68 8.35
CA VAL A 201 7.12 -12.30 8.87
C VAL A 201 7.94 -12.06 10.13
N ASP A 202 8.82 -12.98 10.52
CA ASP A 202 9.61 -12.89 11.75
C ASP A 202 10.50 -11.63 11.82
N ARG A 203 10.90 -11.06 10.66
CA ARG A 203 11.66 -9.81 10.60
C ARG A 203 10.94 -8.63 11.25
N TYR A 204 9.61 -8.62 11.28
CA TYR A 204 8.82 -7.56 11.90
C TYR A 204 8.80 -7.60 13.43
N ARG A 205 9.35 -8.65 14.07
CA ARG A 205 9.63 -8.65 15.51
C ARG A 205 10.57 -7.51 15.93
N ALA A 206 11.36 -7.00 15.01
CA ALA A 206 12.30 -5.91 15.24
C ALA A 206 11.67 -4.52 15.13
N LEU A 207 10.41 -4.40 14.71
CA LEU A 207 9.74 -3.12 14.51
C LEU A 207 9.34 -2.48 15.85
N PRO A 208 9.96 -1.35 16.26
CA PRO A 208 9.76 -0.79 17.60
C PRO A 208 8.60 0.21 17.67
N LEU A 209 7.73 0.23 16.66
CA LEU A 209 6.62 1.17 16.55
C LEU A 209 5.28 0.50 16.83
N PRO A 210 4.28 1.23 17.36
CA PRO A 210 2.91 0.75 17.43
C PRO A 210 2.34 0.58 16.00
N VAL A 211 1.74 -0.58 15.74
CA VAL A 211 1.15 -0.93 14.44
C VAL A 211 -0.33 -1.19 14.58
N THR A 212 -1.16 -0.45 13.85
CA THR A 212 -2.57 -0.79 13.68
C THR A 212 -2.73 -1.58 12.39
N LEU A 213 -3.06 -2.86 12.52
CA LEU A 213 -3.40 -3.76 11.42
C LEU A 213 -4.91 -3.65 11.17
N VAL A 214 -5.29 -3.26 9.97
CA VAL A 214 -6.70 -3.11 9.60
C VAL A 214 -7.05 -4.10 8.51
N GLN A 215 -8.23 -4.71 8.64
CA GLN A 215 -8.80 -5.60 7.64
C GLN A 215 -10.27 -5.26 7.42
N GLY A 216 -10.77 -5.46 6.21
CA GLY A 216 -12.20 -5.44 5.97
C GLY A 216 -12.80 -6.80 6.37
N GLU A 217 -14.00 -6.80 6.99
CA GLU A 217 -14.70 -8.04 7.33
C GLU A 217 -14.92 -8.95 6.11
N LEU A 218 -15.14 -8.32 4.94
CA LEU A 218 -15.39 -8.98 3.66
C LEU A 218 -14.14 -9.05 2.76
N SER A 219 -12.95 -8.73 3.29
CA SER A 219 -11.70 -8.85 2.56
C SER A 219 -11.38 -10.33 2.26
N PHE A 220 -10.51 -10.56 1.27
CA PHE A 220 -10.16 -11.92 0.86
C PHE A 220 -9.57 -12.74 2.03
N PRO A 221 -9.92 -14.03 2.15
CA PRO A 221 -9.48 -14.86 3.28
C PRO A 221 -7.98 -14.87 3.53
N HIS A 222 -7.17 -14.88 2.47
CA HIS A 222 -5.72 -14.85 2.60
C HIS A 222 -5.19 -13.54 3.23
N LEU A 223 -5.92 -12.42 3.12
CA LEU A 223 -5.53 -11.15 3.77
C LEU A 223 -5.76 -11.22 5.28
N HIS A 224 -6.85 -11.85 5.71
CA HIS A 224 -7.10 -12.12 7.13
C HIS A 224 -6.02 -13.00 7.76
N GLU A 225 -5.57 -14.04 7.05
CA GLU A 225 -4.47 -14.90 7.50
C GLU A 225 -3.17 -14.10 7.66
N ARG A 226 -2.86 -13.22 6.69
CA ARG A 226 -1.66 -12.37 6.70
C ARG A 226 -1.70 -11.36 7.85
N VAL A 227 -2.85 -10.74 8.10
CA VAL A 227 -3.06 -9.83 9.24
C VAL A 227 -2.86 -10.58 10.56
N ALA A 228 -3.43 -11.79 10.70
CA ALA A 228 -3.27 -12.61 11.91
C ALA A 228 -1.80 -13.03 12.14
N ASP A 229 -1.08 -13.40 11.08
CA ASP A 229 0.32 -13.78 11.15
C ASP A 229 1.22 -12.58 11.53
N LEU A 230 0.95 -11.39 10.98
CA LEU A 230 1.63 -10.16 11.39
C LEU A 230 1.37 -9.81 12.85
N ALA A 231 0.10 -9.88 13.29
CA ALA A 231 -0.27 -9.60 14.68
C ALA A 231 0.43 -10.53 15.69
N ALA A 232 0.70 -11.77 15.27
CA ALA A 232 1.38 -12.75 16.11
C ALA A 232 2.88 -12.45 16.34
N VAL A 233 3.51 -11.66 15.48
CA VAL A 233 4.96 -11.40 15.55
C VAL A 233 5.30 -9.96 15.94
N LEU A 234 4.44 -8.98 15.61
CA LEU A 234 4.67 -7.58 15.94
C LEU A 234 4.64 -7.35 17.45
N PRO A 235 5.65 -6.66 18.03
CA PRO A 235 5.74 -6.45 19.49
C PRO A 235 4.60 -5.62 20.07
N ASP A 236 4.16 -4.61 19.32
CA ASP A 236 3.06 -3.70 19.69
C ASP A 236 2.11 -3.56 18.52
N SER A 237 1.04 -4.34 18.53
CA SER A 237 0.05 -4.29 17.46
C SER A 237 -1.38 -4.44 17.96
N ARG A 238 -2.31 -3.83 17.24
CA ARG A 238 -3.74 -4.07 17.40
C ARG A 238 -4.39 -4.34 16.05
N VAL A 239 -5.39 -5.21 16.04
CA VAL A 239 -6.18 -5.53 14.85
C VAL A 239 -7.51 -4.80 14.92
N VAL A 240 -7.89 -4.14 13.82
CA VAL A 240 -9.18 -3.46 13.63
C VAL A 240 -9.88 -4.09 12.42
N THR A 241 -11.11 -4.56 12.61
CA THR A 241 -11.94 -5.06 11.51
C THR A 241 -13.00 -4.05 11.14
N LEU A 242 -13.04 -3.62 9.89
CA LEU A 242 -14.04 -2.72 9.35
C LEU A 242 -15.30 -3.53 8.99
N ALA A 243 -16.34 -3.42 9.81
CA ALA A 243 -17.58 -4.18 9.64
C ALA A 243 -18.26 -3.88 8.30
N GLY A 244 -18.68 -4.93 7.60
CA GLY A 244 -19.34 -4.86 6.29
C GLY A 244 -18.47 -4.35 5.15
N GLN A 245 -17.15 -4.16 5.35
CA GLN A 245 -16.24 -3.63 4.34
C GLN A 245 -15.32 -4.73 3.80
N GLY A 246 -14.94 -4.59 2.52
CA GLY A 246 -13.91 -5.41 1.87
C GLY A 246 -12.65 -4.60 1.61
N HIS A 247 -11.78 -5.10 0.76
CA HIS A 247 -10.47 -4.53 0.42
C HIS A 247 -10.51 -3.07 -0.11
N GLY A 248 -11.63 -2.60 -0.62
CA GLY A 248 -11.82 -1.28 -1.22
C GLY A 248 -12.46 -0.23 -0.33
N ALA A 249 -12.38 -0.32 1.02
CA ALA A 249 -13.03 0.62 1.93
C ALA A 249 -12.58 2.08 1.77
N ASN A 250 -11.37 2.33 1.23
CA ASN A 250 -10.92 3.68 0.88
C ASN A 250 -11.86 4.42 -0.10
N SER A 251 -12.62 3.68 -0.90
CA SER A 251 -13.61 4.21 -1.84
C SER A 251 -15.05 3.90 -1.43
N ALA A 252 -15.29 2.73 -0.82
CA ALA A 252 -16.64 2.26 -0.48
C ALA A 252 -17.14 2.80 0.87
N ALA A 253 -16.24 3.06 1.81
CA ALA A 253 -16.53 3.53 3.16
C ALA A 253 -15.41 4.44 3.70
N PRO A 254 -15.10 5.56 3.02
CA PRO A 254 -14.00 6.44 3.39
C PRO A 254 -14.13 6.99 4.81
N GLU A 255 -15.36 7.20 5.32
CA GLU A 255 -15.61 7.66 6.68
C GLU A 255 -15.16 6.64 7.73
N ALA A 256 -15.43 5.36 7.50
CA ALA A 256 -15.02 4.29 8.42
C ALA A 256 -13.49 4.17 8.47
N LEU A 257 -12.84 4.26 7.32
CA LEU A 257 -11.38 4.21 7.24
C LEU A 257 -10.74 5.45 7.87
N ALA A 258 -11.26 6.65 7.59
CA ALA A 258 -10.80 7.89 8.22
C ALA A 258 -11.00 7.88 9.75
N ALA A 259 -12.09 7.29 10.25
CA ALA A 259 -12.32 7.13 11.69
C ALA A 259 -11.27 6.20 12.33
N ALA A 260 -10.94 5.07 11.68
CA ALA A 260 -9.91 4.15 12.15
C ALA A 260 -8.51 4.81 12.17
N ILE A 261 -8.19 5.63 11.16
CA ILE A 261 -6.94 6.40 11.12
C ILE A 261 -6.89 7.42 12.25
N ARG A 262 -7.98 8.19 12.47
CA ARG A 262 -8.05 9.15 13.60
C ARG A 262 -7.85 8.48 14.95
N GLU A 263 -8.44 7.31 15.16
CA GLU A 263 -8.26 6.57 16.41
C GLU A 263 -6.82 6.04 16.59
N THR A 264 -6.19 5.63 15.48
CA THR A 264 -4.76 5.26 15.50
C THR A 264 -3.88 6.45 15.84
N ALA A 265 -4.16 7.60 15.23
CA ALA A 265 -3.40 8.83 15.43
C ALA A 265 -3.44 9.31 16.89
N LYS A 266 -4.58 9.19 17.58
CA LYS A 266 -4.67 9.51 19.02
C LYS A 266 -3.65 8.72 19.84
N GLY A 267 -3.55 7.41 19.60
CA GLY A 267 -2.57 6.57 20.28
C GLY A 267 -1.12 6.90 19.89
N ALA A 268 -0.86 7.12 18.62
CA ALA A 268 0.47 7.37 18.10
C ALA A 268 1.04 8.75 18.52
N PHE A 269 0.19 9.78 18.57
CA PHE A 269 0.60 11.14 18.90
C PHE A 269 0.33 11.53 20.38
N GLY A 270 -0.40 10.71 21.14
CA GLY A 270 -0.63 10.92 22.58
C GLY A 270 -1.66 12.00 22.93
N PHE A 271 -2.73 12.14 22.13
CA PHE A 271 -3.84 13.08 22.41
C PHE A 271 -5.22 12.43 22.38
#